data_eec37acfe7b9da7adec56d9445f80a3c
#
_entry.id   eec37acfe7b9da7adec56d9445f80a3c
#
_cell.length_a   1.000
_cell.length_b   1.000
_cell.length_c   1.000
_cell.angle_alpha   90.00
_cell.angle_beta   90.00
_cell.angle_gamma   90.00
#
_symmetry.space_group_name_H-M   'P 1'
#
loop_
_entity.id
_entity.type
_entity.pdbx_description
1 polymer ?
#
loop_
_entity_poly.entity_id
_entity_poly.type
_entity_poly.pdbx_seq_one_letter_code
_entity_poly.pdbx_strand_id
1 'polypeptide(L)'
;MTRETSQGTTEASNDILYGVDEGIATITLNRPDRMNALTHGLEAELHRTFDRADADRAVRVIILTGAGRAFSAGYDQGQVGKSGTRHSDPKGKSHADYIEYWQRTDAERVAYWTHMWRLGKPIIAAVNGWAMGGGFWYQLAADITIASDQAVFAQPEVRHISNTTFMFGALCGWKAANRWALTGDHFDAQEALRIGMVNEVVPHDELMPRTLALAQRIALVPEPSVRLNKAITMMGIQAAGLYSGLILEGALGALAHSSHNEFREKLFEAQRDHGLKAYLEMRDGPFQPEPMGPRSMQRGPKSKAEPTKRPAAKRKPRS
;
A
#
# COMPACT_ATOMS: atom_id res chain seq x y z
N MET A 1 30.67 -20.62 35.98
CA MET A 1 30.05 -19.32 35.73
C MET A 1 29.27 -19.45 34.42
N THR A 2 28.04 -19.84 34.54
CA THR A 2 27.08 -20.03 33.42
C THR A 2 26.44 -18.67 33.14
N ARG A 3 26.61 -18.16 31.89
CA ARG A 3 25.89 -16.97 31.40
C ARG A 3 24.51 -17.42 30.98
N GLU A 4 23.49 -17.02 31.72
CA GLU A 4 22.11 -17.05 31.29
C GLU A 4 21.91 -16.02 30.18
N THR A 5 21.60 -16.48 28.98
CA THR A 5 21.08 -15.66 27.89
C THR A 5 19.60 -15.43 28.14
N SER A 6 19.24 -14.22 28.57
CA SER A 6 17.84 -13.80 28.63
C SER A 6 17.28 -13.76 27.20
N GLN A 7 16.46 -14.76 26.88
CA GLN A 7 15.54 -14.68 25.73
C GLN A 7 14.45 -13.66 26.10
N GLY A 8 14.56 -12.46 25.53
CA GLY A 8 13.47 -11.51 25.55
C GLY A 8 12.28 -12.10 24.76
N THR A 9 11.21 -12.40 25.49
CA THR A 9 9.90 -12.69 24.89
C THR A 9 9.44 -11.40 24.20
N THR A 10 9.55 -11.35 22.88
CA THR A 10 8.90 -10.34 22.05
C THR A 10 7.39 -10.57 22.21
N GLU A 11 6.71 -9.67 22.92
CA GLU A 11 5.25 -9.62 22.87
C GLU A 11 4.84 -9.55 21.41
N ALA A 12 3.94 -10.43 20.98
CA ALA A 12 3.40 -10.42 19.62
C ALA A 12 2.76 -9.04 19.39
N SER A 13 3.30 -8.26 18.45
CA SER A 13 2.74 -6.95 18.14
C SER A 13 1.34 -7.16 17.58
N ASN A 14 0.37 -6.39 18.07
CA ASN A 14 -1.02 -6.43 17.60
C ASN A 14 -1.18 -5.63 16.28
N ASP A 15 -0.08 -5.39 15.57
CA ASP A 15 -0.03 -4.54 14.37
C ASP A 15 -0.61 -5.25 13.14
N ILE A 16 -0.77 -6.58 13.20
CA ILE A 16 -1.47 -7.39 12.20
C ILE A 16 -2.55 -8.23 12.89
N LEU A 17 -3.78 -8.11 12.40
CA LEU A 17 -4.85 -9.04 12.77
C LEU A 17 -4.96 -10.11 11.70
N TYR A 18 -5.11 -11.36 12.13
CA TYR A 18 -5.25 -12.52 11.27
C TYR A 18 -6.43 -13.36 11.70
N GLY A 19 -7.33 -13.64 10.78
CA GLY A 19 -8.47 -14.54 11.00
C GLY A 19 -8.69 -15.41 9.77
N VAL A 20 -9.23 -16.61 9.98
CA VAL A 20 -9.65 -17.52 8.90
C VAL A 20 -11.10 -17.87 9.12
N ASP A 21 -11.92 -17.68 8.12
CA ASP A 21 -13.32 -18.04 8.09
C ASP A 21 -13.68 -18.62 6.72
N GLU A 22 -14.39 -19.75 6.69
CA GLU A 22 -14.85 -20.44 5.47
C GLU A 22 -13.76 -20.59 4.38
N GLY A 23 -12.51 -20.82 4.78
CA GLY A 23 -11.39 -20.97 3.86
C GLY A 23 -10.80 -19.66 3.33
N ILE A 24 -11.22 -18.54 3.88
CA ILE A 24 -10.72 -17.21 3.53
C ILE A 24 -9.91 -16.66 4.70
N ALA A 25 -8.62 -16.40 4.47
CA ALA A 25 -7.77 -15.72 5.43
C ALA A 25 -7.89 -14.20 5.25
N THR A 26 -8.23 -13.48 6.31
CA THR A 26 -8.23 -12.02 6.33
C THR A 26 -7.04 -11.52 7.14
N ILE A 27 -6.17 -10.74 6.50
CA ILE A 27 -5.02 -10.06 7.08
C ILE A 27 -5.33 -8.58 7.13
N THR A 28 -5.33 -7.99 8.33
CA THR A 28 -5.61 -6.57 8.50
C THR A 28 -4.39 -5.86 9.07
N LEU A 29 -3.85 -4.87 8.36
CA LEU A 29 -2.86 -3.95 8.90
C LEU A 29 -3.54 -3.14 10.01
N ASN A 30 -3.03 -3.22 11.24
CA ASN A 30 -3.72 -2.71 12.43
C ASN A 30 -2.91 -1.69 13.21
N ARG A 31 -2.52 -0.61 12.53
CA ARG A 31 -1.92 0.60 13.13
C ARG A 31 -2.74 1.84 12.73
N PRO A 32 -4.08 1.90 13.01
CA PRO A 32 -4.96 2.94 12.49
C PRO A 32 -4.53 4.35 12.92
N ASP A 33 -3.97 4.52 14.11
CA ASP A 33 -3.44 5.80 14.60
C ASP A 33 -2.22 6.31 13.82
N ARG A 34 -1.56 5.43 13.09
CA ARG A 34 -0.43 5.71 12.18
C ARG A 34 -0.82 5.51 10.72
N MET A 35 -2.13 5.46 10.42
CA MET A 35 -2.63 5.18 9.06
C MET A 35 -2.00 3.92 8.44
N ASN A 36 -1.74 2.89 9.25
CA ASN A 36 -1.12 1.63 8.86
C ASN A 36 0.24 1.82 8.16
N ALA A 37 1.05 2.79 8.63
CA ALA A 37 2.38 3.02 8.10
C ALA A 37 3.28 1.80 8.29
N LEU A 38 4.02 1.46 7.22
CA LEU A 38 4.87 0.27 7.15
C LEU A 38 6.21 0.51 7.85
N THR A 39 6.53 -0.34 8.78
CA THR A 39 7.88 -0.46 9.37
C THR A 39 8.50 -1.76 8.89
N HIS A 40 9.83 -1.90 8.95
CA HIS A 40 10.49 -3.17 8.62
C HIS A 40 9.94 -4.35 9.44
N GLY A 41 9.62 -4.12 10.73
CA GLY A 41 9.03 -5.14 11.59
C GLY A 41 7.64 -5.56 11.12
N LEU A 42 6.79 -4.59 10.76
CA LEU A 42 5.44 -4.85 10.25
C LEU A 42 5.49 -5.60 8.91
N GLU A 43 6.37 -5.19 7.97
CA GLU A 43 6.51 -5.87 6.69
C GLU A 43 6.99 -7.32 6.88
N ALA A 44 8.01 -7.54 7.72
CA ALA A 44 8.49 -8.88 8.03
C ALA A 44 7.38 -9.76 8.65
N GLU A 45 6.56 -9.21 9.53
CA GLU A 45 5.41 -9.91 10.12
C GLU A 45 4.31 -10.19 9.09
N LEU A 46 4.01 -9.22 8.23
CA LEU A 46 3.05 -9.38 7.13
C LEU A 46 3.44 -10.55 6.22
N HIS A 47 4.70 -10.62 5.83
CA HIS A 47 5.18 -11.69 4.96
C HIS A 47 5.22 -13.06 5.65
N ARG A 48 5.55 -13.14 6.95
CA ARG A 48 5.35 -14.37 7.75
C ARG A 48 3.88 -14.78 7.84
N THR A 49 2.98 -13.80 7.91
CA THR A 49 1.55 -14.07 7.95
C THR A 49 1.02 -14.56 6.60
N PHE A 50 1.53 -14.04 5.49
CA PHE A 50 1.27 -14.59 4.16
C PHE A 50 1.76 -16.04 4.04
N ASP A 51 2.99 -16.36 4.47
CA ASP A 51 3.53 -17.72 4.46
C ASP A 51 2.67 -18.66 5.30
N ARG A 52 2.25 -18.22 6.48
CA ARG A 52 1.34 -18.98 7.34
C ARG A 52 0.02 -19.28 6.63
N ALA A 53 -0.60 -18.27 5.99
CA ALA A 53 -1.84 -18.44 5.27
C ALA A 53 -1.66 -19.35 4.04
N ASP A 54 -0.54 -19.23 3.32
CA ASP A 54 -0.25 -20.07 2.14
C ASP A 54 -0.01 -21.52 2.51
N ALA A 55 0.64 -21.79 3.64
CA ALA A 55 0.91 -23.14 4.13
C ALA A 55 -0.33 -23.84 4.73
N ASP A 56 -1.34 -23.09 5.18
CA ASP A 56 -2.55 -23.64 5.80
C ASP A 56 -3.47 -24.25 4.75
N ARG A 57 -3.67 -25.56 4.79
CA ARG A 57 -4.55 -26.27 3.85
C ARG A 57 -6.02 -25.88 3.92
N ALA A 58 -6.47 -25.31 5.04
CA ALA A 58 -7.83 -24.80 5.18
C ALA A 58 -8.04 -23.47 4.44
N VAL A 59 -6.97 -22.72 4.17
CA VAL A 59 -7.07 -21.43 3.47
C VAL A 59 -7.05 -21.63 1.96
N ARG A 60 -7.92 -20.92 1.27
CA ARG A 60 -8.08 -20.95 -0.20
C ARG A 60 -7.73 -19.60 -0.85
N VAL A 61 -8.05 -18.51 -0.18
CA VAL A 61 -7.87 -17.13 -0.64
C VAL A 61 -7.41 -16.28 0.52
N ILE A 62 -6.58 -15.28 0.25
CA ILE A 62 -6.09 -14.30 1.22
C ILE A 62 -6.70 -12.94 0.88
N ILE A 63 -7.25 -12.24 1.87
CA ILE A 63 -7.67 -10.83 1.77
C ILE A 63 -6.69 -10.01 2.59
N LEU A 64 -6.16 -8.93 2.00
CA LEU A 64 -5.35 -7.92 2.67
C LEU A 64 -6.12 -6.61 2.74
N THR A 65 -6.26 -6.03 3.93
CA THR A 65 -6.93 -4.74 4.14
C THR A 65 -6.26 -3.94 5.27
N GLY A 66 -6.75 -2.73 5.55
CA GLY A 66 -6.27 -1.88 6.63
C GLY A 66 -7.35 -1.51 7.63
N ALA A 67 -7.01 -1.42 8.90
CA ALA A 67 -7.90 -0.91 9.93
C ALA A 67 -8.07 0.62 9.82
N GLY A 68 -9.27 1.12 10.10
CA GLY A 68 -9.56 2.54 10.13
C GLY A 68 -9.62 3.19 8.75
N ARG A 69 -9.10 4.41 8.62
CA ARG A 69 -9.29 5.27 7.42
C ARG A 69 -8.28 5.04 6.28
N ALA A 70 -7.35 4.14 6.44
CA ALA A 70 -6.31 3.88 5.44
C ALA A 70 -6.11 2.39 5.22
N PHE A 71 -5.84 2.02 3.98
CA PHE A 71 -5.19 0.76 3.68
C PHE A 71 -3.76 0.80 4.23
N SER A 72 -2.93 1.70 3.74
CA SER A 72 -1.63 2.04 4.31
C SER A 72 -1.14 3.39 3.79
N ALA A 73 -0.59 4.23 4.67
CA ALA A 73 0.05 5.49 4.29
C ALA A 73 1.48 5.33 3.73
N GLY A 74 1.92 4.09 3.49
CA GLY A 74 3.26 3.78 3.03
C GLY A 74 4.29 3.70 4.16
N TYR A 75 5.56 3.86 3.82
CA TYR A 75 6.65 3.69 4.78
C TYR A 75 6.63 4.73 5.90
N ASP A 76 6.86 4.26 7.13
CA ASP A 76 6.80 5.09 8.34
C ASP A 76 7.88 6.18 8.30
N GLN A 77 7.43 7.42 8.11
CA GLN A 77 8.28 8.61 8.05
C GLN A 77 8.66 9.16 9.43
N GLY A 78 8.12 8.59 10.51
CA GLY A 78 8.34 9.07 11.87
C GLY A 78 9.78 8.97 12.35
N GLN A 79 10.62 8.23 11.64
CA GLN A 79 12.05 8.09 11.92
C GLN A 79 12.94 8.92 10.97
N VAL A 80 12.39 9.46 9.90
CA VAL A 80 13.14 10.30 8.96
C VAL A 80 13.58 11.58 9.69
N GLY A 81 14.84 11.95 9.55
CA GLY A 81 15.39 13.14 10.19
C GLY A 81 15.85 12.98 11.64
N LYS A 82 15.54 11.86 12.31
CA LYS A 82 16.06 11.63 13.67
C LYS A 82 17.52 11.19 13.63
N SER A 83 18.32 11.78 14.53
CA SER A 83 19.72 11.42 14.70
C SER A 83 19.89 9.92 14.92
N GLY A 84 20.84 9.31 14.19
CA GLY A 84 21.13 7.87 14.26
C GLY A 84 20.24 6.99 13.40
N THR A 85 19.23 7.53 12.71
CA THR A 85 18.51 6.77 11.70
C THR A 85 19.26 6.78 10.37
N ARG A 86 19.32 5.64 9.69
CA ARG A 86 20.07 5.48 8.44
C ARG A 86 19.57 6.40 7.30
N HIS A 87 18.37 6.98 7.44
CA HIS A 87 17.70 7.76 6.42
C HIS A 87 18.07 9.25 6.38
N SER A 88 18.74 9.78 7.41
CA SER A 88 18.73 11.22 7.65
C SER A 88 20.05 11.88 7.87
N ASP A 89 21.13 11.12 8.02
CA ASP A 89 22.44 11.75 8.29
C ASP A 89 23.50 11.27 7.30
N PRO A 90 23.75 12.05 6.23
CA PRO A 90 24.91 11.85 5.38
C PRO A 90 26.21 12.24 6.08
N LYS A 91 26.15 12.88 7.27
CA LYS A 91 27.36 13.31 8.00
C LYS A 91 28.17 12.07 8.40
N GLY A 92 29.32 11.95 7.80
CA GLY A 92 30.29 10.89 8.09
C GLY A 92 30.11 9.60 7.25
N LYS A 93 29.17 9.54 6.31
CA LYS A 93 29.05 8.44 5.34
C LYS A 93 29.54 8.85 3.96
N SER A 94 30.22 7.94 3.28
CA SER A 94 30.57 8.15 1.89
C SER A 94 29.30 8.06 1.00
N HIS A 95 29.36 8.65 -0.16
CA HIS A 95 28.29 8.51 -1.17
C HIS A 95 28.06 7.03 -1.54
N ALA A 96 29.12 6.23 -1.56
CA ALA A 96 29.05 4.79 -1.81
C ALA A 96 28.24 4.05 -0.73
N ASP A 97 28.45 4.37 0.56
CA ASP A 97 27.69 3.76 1.68
C ASP A 97 26.19 4.06 1.56
N TYR A 98 25.86 5.25 1.06
CA TYR A 98 24.48 5.68 0.89
C TYR A 98 23.80 4.94 -0.26
N ILE A 99 24.50 4.79 -1.39
CA ILE A 99 24.03 3.99 -2.53
C ILE A 99 23.85 2.54 -2.12
N GLU A 100 24.82 1.93 -1.42
CA GLU A 100 24.73 0.54 -0.95
C GLU A 100 23.53 0.33 -0.03
N TYR A 101 23.29 1.25 0.89
CA TYR A 101 22.13 1.18 1.80
C TYR A 101 20.81 1.16 1.02
N TRP A 102 20.62 2.09 0.10
CA TRP A 102 19.39 2.16 -0.68
C TRP A 102 19.23 0.98 -1.64
N GLN A 103 20.31 0.52 -2.24
CA GLN A 103 20.30 -0.65 -3.10
C GLN A 103 19.82 -1.91 -2.36
N ARG A 104 20.26 -2.09 -1.11
CA ARG A 104 19.78 -3.19 -0.25
C ARG A 104 18.31 -3.01 0.12
N THR A 105 17.91 -1.80 0.50
CA THR A 105 16.54 -1.50 0.91
C THR A 105 15.56 -1.71 -0.25
N ASP A 106 15.88 -1.24 -1.44
CA ASP A 106 15.00 -1.40 -2.60
C ASP A 106 14.96 -2.84 -3.09
N ALA A 107 16.07 -3.58 -3.00
CA ALA A 107 16.09 -5.02 -3.28
C ALA A 107 15.20 -5.83 -2.31
N GLU A 108 15.18 -5.47 -1.03
CA GLU A 108 14.29 -6.08 -0.04
C GLU A 108 12.81 -5.83 -0.37
N ARG A 109 12.46 -4.62 -0.77
CA ARG A 109 11.09 -4.28 -1.22
C ARG A 109 10.67 -5.10 -2.43
N VAL A 110 11.51 -5.21 -3.45
CA VAL A 110 11.27 -6.06 -4.62
C VAL A 110 11.09 -7.53 -4.20
N ALA A 111 11.88 -8.01 -3.24
CA ALA A 111 11.73 -9.35 -2.71
C ALA A 111 10.36 -9.56 -2.04
N TYR A 112 9.84 -8.59 -1.31
CA TYR A 112 8.50 -8.65 -0.70
C TYR A 112 7.39 -8.72 -1.76
N TRP A 113 7.42 -7.89 -2.80
CA TRP A 113 6.40 -7.93 -3.84
C TRP A 113 6.44 -9.24 -4.64
N THR A 114 7.63 -9.67 -5.04
CA THR A 114 7.81 -10.94 -5.75
C THR A 114 7.50 -12.16 -4.88
N HIS A 115 7.60 -12.05 -3.55
CA HIS A 115 7.12 -13.06 -2.62
C HIS A 115 5.61 -13.26 -2.74
N MET A 116 4.81 -12.18 -2.77
CA MET A 116 3.35 -12.27 -2.95
C MET A 116 2.97 -13.00 -4.25
N TRP A 117 3.74 -12.82 -5.32
CA TRP A 117 3.49 -13.48 -6.60
C TRP A 117 3.83 -14.98 -6.60
N ARG A 118 4.73 -15.41 -5.72
CA ARG A 118 5.14 -16.82 -5.59
C ARG A 118 4.23 -17.65 -4.70
N LEU A 119 3.36 -17.00 -3.91
CA LEU A 119 2.37 -17.71 -3.11
C LEU A 119 1.40 -18.48 -4.00
N GLY A 120 1.03 -19.67 -3.57
CA GLY A 120 0.07 -20.52 -4.30
C GLY A 120 -1.35 -19.99 -4.23
N LYS A 121 -1.70 -19.27 -3.16
CA LYS A 121 -3.02 -18.70 -2.93
C LYS A 121 -3.13 -17.28 -3.45
N PRO A 122 -4.25 -16.90 -4.09
CA PRO A 122 -4.45 -15.55 -4.56
C PRO A 122 -4.66 -14.59 -3.39
N ILE A 123 -4.17 -13.36 -3.57
CA ILE A 123 -4.34 -12.24 -2.64
C ILE A 123 -5.28 -11.22 -3.26
N ILE A 124 -6.34 -10.87 -2.55
CA ILE A 124 -7.24 -9.77 -2.89
C ILE A 124 -6.94 -8.59 -1.95
N ALA A 125 -6.49 -7.46 -2.50
CA ALA A 125 -6.40 -6.23 -1.73
C ALA A 125 -7.77 -5.55 -1.65
N ALA A 126 -8.29 -5.38 -0.44
CA ALA A 126 -9.49 -4.61 -0.14
C ALA A 126 -9.07 -3.21 0.34
N VAL A 127 -9.02 -2.25 -0.58
CA VAL A 127 -8.49 -0.91 -0.31
C VAL A 127 -9.59 -0.03 0.28
N ASN A 128 -9.61 0.09 1.59
CA ASN A 128 -10.64 0.76 2.37
C ASN A 128 -10.50 2.30 2.43
N GLY A 129 -9.34 2.85 2.06
CA GLY A 129 -9.09 4.28 2.15
C GLY A 129 -7.75 4.68 1.54
N TRP A 130 -6.92 5.43 2.26
CA TRP A 130 -5.64 5.93 1.75
C TRP A 130 -4.66 4.79 1.47
N ALA A 131 -4.13 4.73 0.24
CA ALA A 131 -3.09 3.82 -0.21
C ALA A 131 -1.94 4.62 -0.84
N MET A 132 -0.91 4.91 -0.04
CA MET A 132 0.19 5.80 -0.39
C MET A 132 1.53 5.07 -0.42
N GLY A 133 2.45 5.46 -1.28
CA GLY A 133 3.82 4.94 -1.32
C GLY A 133 3.87 3.43 -1.23
N GLY A 134 4.47 2.86 -0.17
CA GLY A 134 4.47 1.41 0.06
C GLY A 134 3.09 0.77 0.05
N GLY A 135 2.06 1.43 0.60
CA GLY A 135 0.67 0.96 0.55
C GLY A 135 0.11 0.93 -0.87
N PHE A 136 0.45 1.93 -1.69
CA PHE A 136 0.15 1.93 -3.10
C PHE A 136 0.80 0.75 -3.83
N TRP A 137 2.05 0.41 -3.47
CA TRP A 137 2.76 -0.70 -4.09
C TRP A 137 2.24 -2.08 -3.66
N TYR A 138 1.86 -2.25 -2.39
CA TYR A 138 1.28 -3.51 -1.90
C TYR A 138 -0.03 -3.87 -2.60
N GLN A 139 -0.90 -2.88 -2.85
CA GLN A 139 -2.12 -3.14 -3.60
C GLN A 139 -1.86 -3.43 -5.09
N LEU A 140 -0.81 -2.84 -5.71
CA LEU A 140 -0.38 -3.19 -7.06
C LEU A 140 0.18 -4.62 -7.15
N ALA A 141 0.85 -5.08 -6.10
CA ALA A 141 1.42 -6.43 -6.03
C ALA A 141 0.38 -7.52 -5.74
N ALA A 142 -0.82 -7.17 -5.27
CA ALA A 142 -1.92 -8.12 -5.08
C ALA A 142 -2.44 -8.65 -6.43
N ASP A 143 -2.99 -9.85 -6.42
CA ASP A 143 -3.53 -10.48 -7.64
C ASP A 143 -4.80 -9.77 -8.15
N ILE A 144 -5.60 -9.24 -7.21
CA ILE A 144 -6.86 -8.53 -7.48
C ILE A 144 -6.96 -7.37 -6.47
N THR A 145 -7.49 -6.23 -6.92
CA THR A 145 -7.76 -5.10 -6.04
C THR A 145 -9.21 -4.65 -6.17
N ILE A 146 -9.92 -4.62 -5.04
CA ILE A 146 -11.23 -3.98 -4.91
C ILE A 146 -11.05 -2.74 -4.05
N ALA A 147 -11.52 -1.60 -4.51
CA ALA A 147 -11.39 -0.34 -3.81
C ALA A 147 -12.74 0.18 -3.32
N SER A 148 -12.74 0.77 -2.13
CA SER A 148 -13.82 1.64 -1.69
C SER A 148 -13.88 2.87 -2.60
N ASP A 149 -15.07 3.42 -2.81
CA ASP A 149 -15.29 4.73 -3.45
C ASP A 149 -14.63 5.90 -2.68
N GLN A 150 -14.22 5.66 -1.43
CA GLN A 150 -13.47 6.60 -0.60
C GLN A 150 -11.95 6.40 -0.70
N ALA A 151 -11.48 5.42 -1.48
CA ALA A 151 -10.06 5.16 -1.61
C ALA A 151 -9.34 6.31 -2.34
N VAL A 152 -8.13 6.60 -1.88
CA VAL A 152 -7.26 7.64 -2.43
C VAL A 152 -5.88 7.04 -2.64
N PHE A 153 -5.33 7.24 -3.82
CA PHE A 153 -4.05 6.69 -4.23
C PHE A 153 -3.06 7.79 -4.57
N ALA A 154 -1.80 7.64 -4.20
CA ALA A 154 -0.72 8.51 -4.64
C ALA A 154 0.67 7.94 -4.35
N GLN A 155 1.67 8.52 -5.02
CA GLN A 155 3.09 8.35 -4.73
C GLN A 155 3.74 9.71 -4.41
N PRO A 156 3.35 10.39 -3.32
CA PRO A 156 3.83 11.75 -3.03
C PRO A 156 5.33 11.79 -2.70
N GLU A 157 5.96 10.65 -2.45
CA GLU A 157 7.40 10.52 -2.24
C GLU A 157 8.23 10.98 -3.42
N VAL A 158 7.72 10.96 -4.64
CA VAL A 158 8.44 11.48 -5.82
C VAL A 158 8.76 12.96 -5.70
N ARG A 159 8.01 13.70 -4.87
CA ARG A 159 8.21 15.13 -4.60
C ARG A 159 9.43 15.44 -3.71
N HIS A 160 10.05 14.43 -3.10
CA HIS A 160 11.25 14.61 -2.27
C HIS A 160 12.46 13.79 -2.75
N ILE A 161 12.54 13.50 -4.04
CA ILE A 161 13.56 12.65 -4.66
C ILE A 161 13.41 11.21 -4.21
N SER A 162 12.43 10.55 -4.77
CA SER A 162 12.20 9.11 -4.70
C SER A 162 11.74 8.62 -6.07
N ASN A 163 11.75 7.31 -6.27
CA ASN A 163 11.29 6.67 -7.49
C ASN A 163 9.82 6.27 -7.39
N THR A 164 9.20 6.07 -8.55
CA THR A 164 7.98 5.30 -8.71
C THR A 164 8.31 3.81 -8.84
N THR A 165 7.32 2.97 -9.07
CA THR A 165 7.54 1.54 -9.34
C THR A 165 7.28 1.18 -10.80
N PHE A 166 8.11 0.27 -11.35
CA PHE A 166 7.93 -0.29 -12.68
C PHE A 166 6.58 -1.02 -12.80
N MET A 167 6.06 -1.60 -11.70
CA MET A 167 4.73 -2.23 -11.67
C MET A 167 3.64 -1.27 -12.15
N PHE A 168 3.72 -0.01 -11.79
CA PHE A 168 2.70 0.97 -12.19
C PHE A 168 2.64 1.14 -13.69
N GLY A 169 3.79 1.31 -14.33
CA GLY A 169 3.89 1.41 -15.78
C GLY A 169 3.50 0.12 -16.51
N ALA A 170 3.88 -1.03 -15.95
CA ALA A 170 3.60 -2.35 -16.53
C ALA A 170 2.10 -2.71 -16.47
N LEU A 171 1.41 -2.36 -15.38
CA LEU A 171 0.01 -2.69 -15.17
C LEU A 171 -0.96 -1.68 -15.81
N CYS A 172 -0.65 -0.39 -15.71
CA CYS A 172 -1.57 0.68 -16.10
C CYS A 172 -1.19 1.37 -17.43
N GLY A 173 -0.06 0.98 -18.01
CA GLY A 173 0.53 1.65 -19.16
C GLY A 173 1.31 2.92 -18.78
N TRP A 174 2.38 3.19 -19.53
CA TRP A 174 3.35 4.22 -19.17
C TRP A 174 2.80 5.66 -19.15
N LYS A 175 1.80 5.98 -19.99
CA LYS A 175 1.18 7.31 -19.97
C LYS A 175 0.37 7.57 -18.72
N ALA A 176 -0.43 6.60 -18.27
CA ALA A 176 -1.19 6.68 -17.03
C ALA A 176 -0.25 6.75 -15.83
N ALA A 177 0.76 5.87 -15.79
CA ALA A 177 1.77 5.89 -14.73
C ALA A 177 2.50 7.22 -14.66
N ASN A 178 2.99 7.75 -15.79
CA ASN A 178 3.71 9.04 -15.83
C ASN A 178 2.83 10.21 -15.40
N ARG A 179 1.53 10.22 -15.74
CA ARG A 179 0.62 11.30 -15.32
C ARG A 179 0.66 11.48 -13.80
N TRP A 180 0.70 10.39 -13.05
CA TRP A 180 0.65 10.41 -11.59
C TRP A 180 2.03 10.34 -10.93
N ALA A 181 2.95 9.55 -11.50
CA ALA A 181 4.29 9.38 -10.95
C ALA A 181 5.20 10.61 -11.11
N LEU A 182 4.97 11.47 -12.13
CA LEU A 182 5.77 12.68 -12.34
C LEU A 182 5.31 13.88 -11.50
N THR A 183 4.12 13.82 -10.89
CA THR A 183 3.59 14.90 -10.05
C THR A 183 3.42 14.49 -8.59
N GLY A 184 3.22 13.19 -8.35
CA GLY A 184 2.83 12.68 -7.03
C GLY A 184 1.43 13.11 -6.60
N ASP A 185 0.59 13.58 -7.54
CA ASP A 185 -0.77 13.99 -7.24
C ASP A 185 -1.61 12.80 -6.73
N HIS A 186 -2.55 13.12 -5.86
CA HIS A 186 -3.54 12.17 -5.41
C HIS A 186 -4.63 11.96 -6.47
N PHE A 187 -5.11 10.75 -6.61
CA PHE A 187 -6.25 10.41 -7.44
C PHE A 187 -7.21 9.46 -6.72
N ASP A 188 -8.46 9.45 -7.18
CA ASP A 188 -9.53 8.69 -6.54
C ASP A 188 -9.68 7.28 -7.11
N ALA A 189 -10.60 6.53 -6.52
CA ALA A 189 -10.87 5.15 -6.91
C ALA A 189 -11.40 5.02 -8.35
N GLN A 190 -12.15 6.01 -8.85
CA GLN A 190 -12.69 5.97 -10.21
C GLN A 190 -11.59 6.15 -11.25
N GLU A 191 -10.62 7.04 -10.99
CA GLU A 191 -9.45 7.15 -11.84
C GLU A 191 -8.59 5.88 -11.77
N ALA A 192 -8.43 5.29 -10.59
CA ALA A 192 -7.73 4.01 -10.42
C ALA A 192 -8.38 2.88 -11.25
N LEU A 193 -9.72 2.82 -11.28
CA LEU A 193 -10.48 1.89 -12.13
C LEU A 193 -10.27 2.20 -13.62
N ARG A 194 -10.37 3.47 -14.00
CA ARG A 194 -10.21 3.90 -15.40
C ARG A 194 -8.86 3.51 -16.01
N ILE A 195 -7.79 3.59 -15.21
CA ILE A 195 -6.43 3.23 -15.67
C ILE A 195 -6.10 1.74 -15.50
N GLY A 196 -7.05 0.94 -15.01
CA GLY A 196 -6.87 -0.51 -14.82
C GLY A 196 -6.01 -0.89 -13.62
N MET A 197 -5.82 0.04 -12.66
CA MET A 197 -5.05 -0.22 -11.43
C MET A 197 -5.85 -1.03 -10.41
N VAL A 198 -7.17 -0.85 -10.37
CA VAL A 198 -8.09 -1.63 -9.53
C VAL A 198 -9.13 -2.32 -10.40
N ASN A 199 -9.66 -3.44 -9.93
CA ASN A 199 -10.61 -4.27 -10.68
C ASN A 199 -12.05 -3.82 -10.49
N GLU A 200 -12.40 -3.33 -9.29
CA GLU A 200 -13.75 -2.90 -8.94
C GLU A 200 -13.68 -1.70 -7.98
N VAL A 201 -14.71 -0.84 -8.05
CA VAL A 201 -14.96 0.21 -7.06
C VAL A 201 -16.37 0.04 -6.54
N VAL A 202 -16.51 0.01 -5.22
CA VAL A 202 -17.77 -0.21 -4.53
C VAL A 202 -17.99 0.82 -3.43
N PRO A 203 -19.24 1.07 -2.98
CA PRO A 203 -19.50 1.85 -1.77
C PRO A 203 -18.67 1.35 -0.59
N HIS A 204 -18.24 2.25 0.28
CA HIS A 204 -17.33 1.91 1.37
C HIS A 204 -17.85 0.79 2.29
N ASP A 205 -19.11 0.80 2.61
CA ASP A 205 -19.78 -0.20 3.44
C ASP A 205 -19.97 -1.55 2.73
N GLU A 206 -19.88 -1.59 1.40
CA GLU A 206 -19.92 -2.82 0.60
C GLU A 206 -18.55 -3.43 0.32
N LEU A 207 -17.45 -2.77 0.68
CA LEU A 207 -16.09 -3.21 0.34
C LEU A 207 -15.82 -4.64 0.82
N MET A 208 -15.95 -4.90 2.12
CA MET A 208 -15.67 -6.24 2.67
C MET A 208 -16.70 -7.28 2.23
N PRO A 209 -18.03 -7.02 2.24
CA PRO A 209 -19.02 -7.94 1.67
C PRO A 209 -18.70 -8.35 0.23
N ARG A 210 -18.36 -7.38 -0.64
CA ARG A 210 -18.02 -7.66 -2.04
C ARG A 210 -16.73 -8.45 -2.18
N THR A 211 -15.71 -8.11 -1.39
CA THR A 211 -14.41 -8.81 -1.39
C THR A 211 -14.57 -10.26 -0.94
N LEU A 212 -15.33 -10.50 0.13
CA LEU A 212 -15.64 -11.84 0.62
C LEU A 212 -16.42 -12.64 -0.42
N ALA A 213 -17.42 -12.05 -1.06
CA ALA A 213 -18.18 -12.73 -2.11
C ALA A 213 -17.30 -13.15 -3.30
N LEU A 214 -16.33 -12.32 -3.70
CA LEU A 214 -15.36 -12.69 -4.74
C LEU A 214 -14.42 -13.80 -4.25
N ALA A 215 -13.90 -13.70 -3.03
CA ALA A 215 -13.04 -14.71 -2.43
C ALA A 215 -13.73 -16.07 -2.34
N GLN A 216 -15.01 -16.11 -1.92
CA GLN A 216 -15.82 -17.33 -1.90
C GLN A 216 -15.99 -17.94 -3.30
N ARG A 217 -16.20 -17.12 -4.32
CA ARG A 217 -16.28 -17.60 -5.73
C ARG A 217 -14.96 -18.23 -6.18
N ILE A 218 -13.82 -17.63 -5.83
CA ILE A 218 -12.49 -18.19 -6.13
C ILE A 218 -12.30 -19.51 -5.37
N ALA A 219 -12.72 -19.58 -4.11
CA ALA A 219 -12.61 -20.78 -3.28
C ALA A 219 -13.41 -21.98 -3.83
N LEU A 220 -14.44 -21.77 -4.66
CA LEU A 220 -15.17 -22.84 -5.35
C LEU A 220 -14.36 -23.47 -6.49
N VAL A 221 -13.40 -22.75 -7.06
CA VAL A 221 -12.55 -23.28 -8.14
C VAL A 221 -11.56 -24.29 -7.54
N PRO A 222 -11.33 -25.48 -8.13
CA PRO A 222 -10.33 -26.41 -7.61
C PRO A 222 -8.96 -25.75 -7.37
N GLU A 223 -8.37 -26.02 -6.19
CA GLU A 223 -7.12 -25.39 -5.75
C GLU A 223 -6.00 -25.47 -6.80
N PRO A 224 -5.71 -26.65 -7.39
CA PRO A 224 -4.65 -26.73 -8.40
C PRO A 224 -4.88 -25.82 -9.61
N SER A 225 -6.14 -25.61 -9.98
CA SER A 225 -6.50 -24.70 -11.08
C SER A 225 -6.22 -23.25 -10.71
N VAL A 226 -6.63 -22.81 -9.53
CA VAL A 226 -6.36 -21.44 -9.04
C VAL A 226 -4.86 -21.18 -9.02
N ARG A 227 -4.09 -22.04 -8.37
CA ARG A 227 -2.64 -21.93 -8.23
C ARG A 227 -1.92 -21.91 -9.58
N LEU A 228 -2.29 -22.80 -10.50
CA LEU A 228 -1.65 -22.88 -11.81
C LEU A 228 -2.02 -21.67 -12.69
N ASN A 229 -3.26 -21.20 -12.67
CA ASN A 229 -3.65 -20.01 -13.42
C ASN A 229 -2.96 -18.75 -12.90
N LYS A 230 -2.84 -18.57 -11.57
CA LYS A 230 -2.03 -17.51 -10.98
C LYS A 230 -0.58 -17.59 -11.45
N ALA A 231 0.03 -18.78 -11.39
CA ALA A 231 1.41 -18.98 -11.83
C ALA A 231 1.59 -18.66 -13.33
N ILE A 232 0.67 -19.09 -14.19
CA ILE A 232 0.72 -18.84 -15.64
C ILE A 232 0.66 -17.34 -15.94
N THR A 233 -0.26 -16.61 -15.32
CA THR A 233 -0.38 -15.15 -15.54
C THR A 233 0.86 -14.43 -15.03
N MET A 234 1.38 -14.79 -13.85
CA MET A 234 2.60 -14.20 -13.28
C MET A 234 3.85 -14.53 -14.11
N MET A 235 3.99 -15.77 -14.59
CA MET A 235 5.09 -16.15 -15.48
C MET A 235 5.04 -15.39 -16.81
N GLY A 236 3.84 -15.19 -17.37
CA GLY A 236 3.66 -14.40 -18.60
C GLY A 236 4.14 -12.96 -18.44
N ILE A 237 3.77 -12.31 -17.34
CA ILE A 237 4.22 -10.94 -17.03
C ILE A 237 5.73 -10.90 -16.75
N GLN A 238 6.28 -11.89 -16.07
CA GLN A 238 7.72 -11.99 -15.84
C GLN A 238 8.51 -12.19 -17.14
N ALA A 239 8.00 -13.04 -18.06
CA ALA A 239 8.59 -13.21 -19.38
C ALA A 239 8.56 -11.92 -20.22
N ALA A 240 7.58 -11.04 -19.98
CA ALA A 240 7.53 -9.71 -20.57
C ALA A 240 8.46 -8.67 -19.92
N GLY A 241 9.28 -9.10 -18.93
CA GLY A 241 10.34 -8.27 -18.35
C GLY A 241 9.98 -7.56 -17.04
N LEU A 242 8.85 -7.87 -16.40
CA LEU A 242 8.44 -7.20 -15.15
C LEU A 242 9.51 -7.36 -14.05
N TYR A 243 10.02 -8.56 -13.84
CA TYR A 243 11.04 -8.80 -12.80
C TYR A 243 12.37 -8.08 -13.11
N SER A 244 12.81 -8.08 -14.36
CA SER A 244 14.01 -7.34 -14.77
C SER A 244 13.81 -5.83 -14.60
N GLY A 245 12.61 -5.32 -14.88
CA GLY A 245 12.25 -3.92 -14.67
C GLY A 245 12.31 -3.53 -13.19
N LEU A 246 11.84 -4.39 -12.29
CA LEU A 246 11.90 -4.15 -10.84
C LEU A 246 13.34 -4.16 -10.30
N ILE A 247 14.22 -5.04 -10.82
CA ILE A 247 15.64 -5.02 -10.43
C ILE A 247 16.31 -3.73 -10.89
N LEU A 248 16.02 -3.29 -12.12
CA LEU A 248 16.55 -2.01 -12.65
C LEU A 248 15.99 -0.82 -11.85
N GLU A 249 14.72 -0.86 -11.47
CA GLU A 249 14.08 0.13 -10.60
C GLU A 249 14.84 0.29 -9.28
N GLY A 250 15.22 -0.80 -8.61
CA GLY A 250 15.99 -0.76 -7.38
C GLY A 250 17.32 -0.04 -7.54
N ALA A 251 18.04 -0.29 -8.65
CA ALA A 251 19.29 0.40 -8.94
C ALA A 251 19.10 1.90 -9.21
N LEU A 252 18.09 2.28 -10.00
CA LEU A 252 17.75 3.68 -10.28
C LEU A 252 17.18 4.38 -9.04
N GLY A 253 16.40 3.67 -8.21
CA GLY A 253 15.90 4.15 -6.94
C GLY A 253 17.01 4.50 -5.97
N ALA A 254 18.05 3.65 -5.86
CA ALA A 254 19.22 3.93 -5.06
C ALA A 254 19.95 5.20 -5.50
N LEU A 255 20.08 5.43 -6.81
CA LEU A 255 20.63 6.68 -7.34
C LEU A 255 19.75 7.89 -7.02
N ALA A 256 18.44 7.78 -7.19
CA ALA A 256 17.50 8.84 -6.86
C ALA A 256 17.59 9.21 -5.38
N HIS A 257 17.49 8.23 -4.48
CA HIS A 257 17.57 8.44 -3.03
C HIS A 257 18.93 8.99 -2.58
N SER A 258 20.00 8.69 -3.30
CA SER A 258 21.35 9.18 -3.00
C SER A 258 21.62 10.56 -3.60
N SER A 259 20.73 11.08 -4.45
CA SER A 259 20.86 12.41 -5.02
C SER A 259 20.55 13.49 -3.98
N HIS A 260 21.42 14.48 -3.88
CA HIS A 260 21.25 15.60 -2.97
C HIS A 260 20.93 16.87 -3.74
N ASN A 261 19.98 17.65 -3.25
CA ASN A 261 19.75 19.02 -3.69
C ASN A 261 19.27 19.89 -2.51
N GLU A 262 19.34 21.20 -2.71
CA GLU A 262 18.98 22.16 -1.67
C GLU A 262 17.53 22.03 -1.16
N PHE A 263 16.60 21.70 -2.04
CA PHE A 263 15.19 21.52 -1.66
C PHE A 263 14.99 20.34 -0.72
N ARG A 264 15.63 19.22 -1.02
CA ARG A 264 15.58 18.01 -0.17
C ARG A 264 16.17 18.27 1.21
N GLU A 265 17.31 18.97 1.28
CA GLU A 265 17.92 19.31 2.56
C GLU A 265 16.98 20.19 3.40
N LYS A 266 16.35 21.19 2.81
CA LYS A 266 15.34 22.03 3.46
C LYS A 266 14.13 21.24 3.96
N LEU A 267 13.69 20.21 3.23
CA LEU A 267 12.62 19.32 3.67
C LEU A 267 13.01 18.56 4.96
N PHE A 268 14.23 18.02 4.99
CA PHE A 268 14.70 17.29 6.15
C PHE A 268 14.99 18.22 7.34
N GLU A 269 15.45 19.45 7.11
CA GLU A 269 15.55 20.48 8.14
C GLU A 269 14.18 20.81 8.73
N ALA A 270 13.17 21.06 7.88
CA ALA A 270 11.82 21.32 8.35
C ALA A 270 11.27 20.18 9.19
N GLN A 271 11.58 18.94 8.86
CA GLN A 271 11.16 17.78 9.65
C GLN A 271 11.88 17.68 10.99
N ARG A 272 13.19 17.94 11.03
CA ARG A 272 13.98 17.91 12.27
C ARG A 272 13.53 19.01 13.24
N ASP A 273 13.32 20.21 12.71
CA ASP A 273 13.13 21.40 13.54
C ASP A 273 11.64 21.62 13.89
N HIS A 274 10.72 21.23 13.00
CA HIS A 274 9.29 21.53 13.12
C HIS A 274 8.38 20.28 12.98
N GLY A 275 8.96 19.11 12.78
CA GLY A 275 8.26 17.82 12.74
C GLY A 275 7.59 17.49 11.40
N LEU A 276 6.94 16.32 11.36
CA LEU A 276 6.38 15.74 10.15
C LEU A 276 5.35 16.65 9.45
N LYS A 277 4.58 17.43 10.20
CA LYS A 277 3.58 18.33 9.60
C LYS A 277 4.23 19.39 8.72
N ALA A 278 5.28 20.05 9.20
CA ALA A 278 6.01 21.08 8.45
C ALA A 278 6.68 20.48 7.20
N TYR A 279 7.25 19.29 7.32
CA TYR A 279 7.79 18.54 6.18
C TYR A 279 6.72 18.31 5.11
N LEU A 280 5.55 17.79 5.48
CA LEU A 280 4.47 17.51 4.54
C LEU A 280 3.90 18.80 3.91
N GLU A 281 3.76 19.87 4.68
CA GLU A 281 3.32 21.17 4.17
C GLU A 281 4.31 21.75 3.15
N MET A 282 5.60 21.67 3.40
CA MET A 282 6.65 22.12 2.48
C MET A 282 6.70 21.26 1.22
N ARG A 283 6.57 19.92 1.35
CA ARG A 283 6.60 18.98 0.22
C ARG A 283 5.37 19.11 -0.68
N ASP A 284 4.18 19.15 -0.08
CA ASP A 284 2.91 19.00 -0.79
C ASP A 284 2.20 20.33 -1.06
N GLY A 285 2.50 21.38 -0.27
CA GLY A 285 1.88 22.69 -0.39
C GLY A 285 1.94 23.30 -1.80
N PRO A 286 3.09 23.28 -2.48
CA PRO A 286 3.22 23.84 -3.85
C PRO A 286 2.33 23.16 -4.89
N PHE A 287 1.84 21.95 -4.61
CA PHE A 287 0.98 21.16 -5.51
C PHE A 287 -0.52 21.37 -5.25
N GLN A 288 -0.87 22.20 -4.27
CA GLN A 288 -2.28 22.47 -3.94
C GLN A 288 -2.86 23.66 -4.73
N PRO A 289 -4.12 23.57 -5.19
CA PRO A 289 -5.01 22.41 -5.13
C PRO A 289 -4.66 21.35 -6.17
N GLU A 290 -4.72 20.09 -5.77
CA GLU A 290 -4.52 18.98 -6.71
C GLU A 290 -5.76 18.77 -7.60
N PRO A 291 -5.60 18.34 -8.87
CA PRO A 291 -6.73 18.27 -9.81
C PRO A 291 -7.77 17.21 -9.44
N MET A 292 -7.39 16.13 -8.76
CA MET A 292 -8.29 15.01 -8.44
C MET A 292 -8.18 14.52 -6.98
N GLY A 293 -7.30 15.07 -6.19
CA GLY A 293 -7.09 14.66 -4.81
C GLY A 293 -8.27 15.03 -3.89
N PRO A 294 -8.25 14.57 -2.62
CA PRO A 294 -9.30 14.87 -1.65
C PRO A 294 -9.43 16.37 -1.34
N ARG A 295 -8.44 17.17 -1.70
CA ARG A 295 -8.42 18.63 -1.61
C ARG A 295 -8.65 19.31 -2.96
N SER A 296 -9.09 18.57 -3.98
CA SER A 296 -9.38 19.11 -5.30
C SER A 296 -10.54 20.08 -5.26
N MET A 297 -10.37 21.22 -5.93
CA MET A 297 -11.48 22.18 -6.14
C MET A 297 -12.54 21.65 -7.12
N GLN A 298 -12.27 20.60 -7.86
CA GLN A 298 -13.23 19.96 -8.78
C GLN A 298 -14.24 19.07 -8.06
N ARG A 299 -13.98 18.66 -6.82
CA ARG A 299 -15.00 18.08 -5.97
C ARG A 299 -15.92 19.23 -5.52
N GLY A 300 -17.00 19.46 -6.26
CA GLY A 300 -18.08 20.33 -5.82
C GLY A 300 -18.50 20.00 -4.37
N PRO A 301 -19.19 20.92 -3.67
CA PRO A 301 -19.59 20.68 -2.29
C PRO A 301 -20.30 19.32 -2.26
N LYS A 302 -19.84 18.41 -1.36
CA LYS A 302 -20.50 17.12 -1.13
C LYS A 302 -21.99 17.42 -1.06
N SER A 303 -22.80 16.90 -1.98
CA SER A 303 -24.23 16.99 -1.88
C SER A 303 -24.56 16.48 -0.48
N LYS A 304 -25.06 17.33 0.39
CA LYS A 304 -25.60 16.89 1.67
C LYS A 304 -26.67 15.89 1.27
N ALA A 305 -26.43 14.61 1.55
CA ALA A 305 -27.45 13.59 1.38
C ALA A 305 -28.68 14.11 2.12
N GLU A 306 -29.72 14.48 1.38
CA GLU A 306 -30.99 14.82 2.01
C GLU A 306 -31.41 13.59 2.82
N PRO A 307 -31.75 13.79 4.10
CA PRO A 307 -32.24 12.69 4.90
C PRO A 307 -33.49 12.15 4.21
N THR A 308 -33.41 10.93 3.71
CA THR A 308 -34.54 10.21 3.12
C THR A 308 -35.69 10.24 4.13
N LYS A 309 -36.73 11.05 3.85
CA LYS A 309 -37.96 11.05 4.64
C LYS A 309 -38.52 9.65 4.60
N ARG A 310 -38.45 8.93 5.75
CA ARG A 310 -39.16 7.68 5.93
C ARG A 310 -40.63 7.90 5.56
N PRO A 311 -41.22 7.08 4.71
CA PRO A 311 -42.64 7.17 4.43
C PRO A 311 -43.44 6.95 5.72
N ALA A 312 -44.33 7.86 6.03
CA ALA A 312 -45.20 7.80 7.19
C ALA A 312 -46.01 6.49 7.15
N ALA A 313 -45.91 5.68 8.20
CA ALA A 313 -46.68 4.47 8.36
C ALA A 313 -48.20 4.81 8.34
N LYS A 314 -48.91 4.30 7.35
CA LYS A 314 -50.37 4.40 7.26
C LYS A 314 -50.98 3.68 8.47
N ARG A 315 -51.59 4.46 9.39
CA ARG A 315 -52.42 3.91 10.47
C ARG A 315 -53.61 3.20 9.84
N LYS A 316 -53.78 1.92 10.13
CA LYS A 316 -55.00 1.17 9.85
C LYS A 316 -56.13 1.69 10.73
N PRO A 317 -57.35 1.87 10.23
CA PRO A 317 -58.49 2.21 11.04
C PRO A 317 -58.87 1.01 11.92
N ARG A 318 -59.15 1.32 13.18
CA ARG A 318 -59.76 0.32 14.11
C ARG A 318 -61.22 0.23 13.73
N SER A 319 -61.71 -0.97 13.48
CA SER A 319 -63.09 -1.41 13.58
C SER A 319 -63.25 -2.27 14.81
#